data_73a2d9e2ba97d06f814ec3b4069e5d08
#
_entry.id   73a2d9e2ba97d06f814ec3b4069e5d08
#
_cell.length_a   1.000
_cell.length_b   1.000
_cell.length_c   1.000
_cell.angle_alpha   90.00
_cell.angle_beta   90.00
_cell.angle_gamma   90.00
#
_symmetry.space_group_name_H-M   'P 1'
#
loop_
_entity.id
_entity.type
_entity.pdbx_description
1 polymer ?
#
loop_
_entity_poly.entity_id
_entity_poly.type
_entity_poly.pdbx_seq_one_letter_code
_entity_poly.pdbx_strand_id
1 'polypeptide(L)'
;MIDALDHLVLTVSDMEATTRFYVDVLGFAEIHFGENRRALRCGQQKINLHVAGDEISPHAAHPQPGSADLCFLTSRPLDGVERYLRHCGIHVELGPVERSGVRGPIRSIYIRDPDENLIEISESIP
;
A
#
# COMPACT_ATOMS: atom_id res chain seq x y z
N MET A 1 -17.90 5.70 -18.72
CA MET A 1 -18.55 6.30 -17.55
C MET A 1 -17.53 6.59 -16.45
N ILE A 2 -16.74 5.60 -16.04
CA ILE A 2 -15.72 5.77 -15.00
C ILE A 2 -14.35 5.57 -15.65
N ASP A 3 -13.41 6.49 -15.36
CA ASP A 3 -12.14 6.54 -16.07
C ASP A 3 -10.99 5.95 -15.27
N ALA A 4 -10.95 6.17 -13.94
CA ALA A 4 -9.79 5.81 -13.14
C ALA A 4 -10.15 5.74 -11.66
N LEU A 5 -9.26 5.10 -10.89
CA LEU A 5 -9.28 5.18 -9.45
C LEU A 5 -8.48 6.42 -9.01
N ASP A 6 -9.11 7.31 -8.24
CA ASP A 6 -8.43 8.48 -7.66
C ASP A 6 -7.78 8.11 -6.33
N HIS A 7 -8.58 7.59 -5.42
CA HIS A 7 -8.09 7.16 -4.09
C HIS A 7 -8.95 6.05 -3.53
N LEU A 8 -8.41 5.39 -2.52
CA LEU A 8 -9.15 4.45 -1.70
C LEU A 8 -8.92 4.80 -0.23
N VAL A 9 -9.63 4.14 0.66
CA VAL A 9 -9.49 4.36 2.10
C VAL A 9 -9.04 3.07 2.75
N LEU A 10 -7.98 3.14 3.56
CA LEU A 10 -7.58 2.09 4.48
C LEU A 10 -8.03 2.45 5.88
N THR A 11 -8.66 1.51 6.56
CA THR A 11 -8.90 1.61 7.99
C THR A 11 -7.72 0.96 8.70
N VAL A 12 -7.10 1.68 9.62
CA VAL A 12 -5.86 1.25 10.27
C VAL A 12 -6.02 1.23 11.79
N SER A 13 -5.26 0.35 12.46
CA SER A 13 -5.28 0.27 13.92
C SER A 13 -4.46 1.39 14.56
N ASP A 14 -3.33 1.75 13.94
CA ASP A 14 -2.38 2.71 14.47
C ASP A 14 -1.89 3.62 13.34
N MET A 15 -2.34 4.87 13.36
CA MET A 15 -2.02 5.86 12.34
C MET A 15 -0.51 6.08 12.21
N GLU A 16 0.21 6.17 13.32
CA GLU A 16 1.64 6.44 13.30
C GLU A 16 2.44 5.25 12.78
N ALA A 17 2.08 4.03 13.17
CA ALA A 17 2.74 2.82 12.67
C ALA A 17 2.55 2.66 11.17
N THR A 18 1.32 2.91 10.70
CA THR A 18 1.00 2.85 9.27
C THR A 18 1.78 3.91 8.49
N THR A 19 1.80 5.14 9.00
CA THR A 19 2.52 6.23 8.34
C THR A 19 4.02 5.91 8.24
N ARG A 20 4.63 5.44 9.32
CA ARG A 20 6.06 5.08 9.32
C ARG A 20 6.35 3.98 8.28
N PHE A 21 5.50 2.98 8.20
CA PHE A 21 5.70 1.89 7.26
C PHE A 21 5.64 2.37 5.81
N TYR A 22 4.58 3.07 5.45
CA TYR A 22 4.40 3.48 4.04
C TYR A 22 5.33 4.62 3.64
N VAL A 23 5.62 5.54 4.53
CA VAL A 23 6.50 6.69 4.21
C VAL A 23 7.97 6.30 4.35
N ASP A 24 8.37 5.79 5.51
CA ASP A 24 9.79 5.56 5.79
C ASP A 24 10.32 4.31 5.10
N VAL A 25 9.51 3.26 4.99
CA VAL A 25 9.94 2.01 4.37
C VAL A 25 9.63 2.01 2.87
N LEU A 26 8.37 2.27 2.50
CA LEU A 26 7.96 2.15 1.09
C LEU A 26 8.12 3.42 0.27
N GLY A 27 8.42 4.56 0.89
CA GLY A 27 8.72 5.78 0.18
C GLY A 27 7.51 6.57 -0.30
N PHE A 28 6.32 6.33 0.27
CA PHE A 28 5.14 7.12 -0.04
C PHE A 28 5.28 8.51 0.55
N ALA A 29 4.58 9.49 -0.04
CA ALA A 29 4.50 10.83 0.53
C ALA A 29 3.34 10.91 1.53
N GLU A 30 3.59 11.54 2.67
CA GLU A 30 2.53 11.81 3.65
C GLU A 30 1.79 13.09 3.26
N ILE A 31 0.46 13.04 3.31
CA ILE A 31 -0.40 14.19 2.99
C ILE A 31 -1.29 14.46 4.20
N HIS A 32 -1.33 15.74 4.61
CA HIS A 32 -2.28 16.23 5.59
C HIS A 32 -3.29 17.12 4.89
N PHE A 33 -4.56 16.91 5.15
CA PHE A 33 -5.63 17.70 4.53
C PHE A 33 -6.84 17.79 5.46
N GLY A 34 -7.70 18.77 5.19
CA GLY A 34 -8.88 18.98 6.02
C GLY A 34 -8.52 19.16 7.48
N GLU A 35 -9.44 18.77 8.36
CA GLU A 35 -9.19 18.78 9.81
C GLU A 35 -8.67 17.43 10.27
N ASN A 36 -7.37 17.37 10.58
CA ASN A 36 -6.71 16.16 11.10
C ASN A 36 -6.83 14.94 10.19
N ARG A 37 -6.95 15.14 8.89
CA ARG A 37 -7.03 14.05 7.93
C ARG A 37 -5.65 13.77 7.37
N ARG A 38 -5.33 12.47 7.23
CA ARG A 38 -4.07 12.02 6.65
C ARG A 38 -4.29 11.09 5.48
N ALA A 39 -3.38 11.15 4.54
CA ALA A 39 -3.34 10.24 3.41
C ALA A 39 -1.90 9.92 3.05
N LEU A 40 -1.75 8.88 2.24
CA LEU A 40 -0.50 8.44 1.67
C LEU A 40 -0.61 8.60 0.16
N ARG A 41 0.39 9.21 -0.47
CA ARG A 41 0.41 9.38 -1.91
C ARG A 41 1.41 8.43 -2.55
N CYS A 42 0.95 7.75 -3.59
CA CYS A 42 1.76 6.86 -4.42
C CYS A 42 1.48 7.23 -5.87
N GLY A 43 2.49 7.83 -6.54
CA GLY A 43 2.28 8.30 -7.91
C GLY A 43 1.13 9.31 -7.98
N GLN A 44 0.13 9.00 -8.79
CA GLN A 44 -1.05 9.85 -8.97
C GLN A 44 -2.25 9.37 -8.16
N GLN A 45 -2.06 8.43 -7.27
CA GLN A 45 -3.12 7.86 -6.46
C GLN A 45 -2.87 8.13 -4.98
N LYS A 46 -3.92 8.10 -4.21
CA LYS A 46 -3.89 8.44 -2.81
C LYS A 46 -4.60 7.37 -1.99
N ILE A 47 -4.09 7.11 -0.81
CA ILE A 47 -4.73 6.24 0.16
C ILE A 47 -5.07 7.09 1.37
N ASN A 48 -6.36 7.38 1.56
CA ASN A 48 -6.82 8.07 2.76
C ASN A 48 -6.79 7.09 3.94
N LEU A 49 -6.45 7.58 5.12
CA LEU A 49 -6.36 6.77 6.32
C LEU A 49 -7.47 7.11 7.29
N HIS A 50 -8.21 6.08 7.73
CA HIS A 50 -9.16 6.18 8.84
C HIS A 50 -8.67 5.32 10.00
N VAL A 51 -8.82 5.81 11.22
CA VAL A 51 -8.51 5.01 12.42
C VAL A 51 -9.70 4.15 12.76
N ALA A 52 -9.46 2.86 13.02
CA ALA A 52 -10.51 1.93 13.41
C ALA A 52 -11.24 2.43 14.67
N GLY A 53 -12.56 2.45 14.59
CA GLY A 53 -13.40 2.97 15.66
C GLY A 53 -13.65 4.48 15.60
N ASP A 54 -12.95 5.18 14.71
CA ASP A 54 -13.09 6.64 14.55
C ASP A 54 -13.16 6.99 13.06
N GLU A 55 -13.85 6.16 12.28
CA GLU A 55 -13.99 6.35 10.84
C GLU A 55 -14.80 7.60 10.53
N ILE A 56 -14.43 8.26 9.45
CA ILE A 56 -15.12 9.47 8.99
C ILE A 56 -16.28 9.06 8.08
N SER A 57 -17.47 9.55 8.40
CA SER A 57 -18.67 9.25 7.59
C SER A 57 -18.73 10.12 6.33
N PRO A 58 -19.18 9.52 5.18
CA PRO A 58 -19.56 8.11 5.01
C PRO A 58 -18.34 7.22 4.88
N HIS A 59 -18.47 5.97 5.27
CA HIS A 59 -17.39 4.99 5.18
C HIS A 59 -17.92 3.63 4.72
N ALA A 60 -17.03 2.69 4.45
CA ALA A 60 -17.41 1.35 4.02
C ALA A 60 -18.25 0.65 5.11
N ALA A 61 -19.09 -0.30 4.70
CA ALA A 61 -19.95 -1.05 5.63
C ALA A 61 -19.14 -1.88 6.63
N HIS A 62 -17.96 -2.37 6.21
CA HIS A 62 -17.09 -3.20 7.04
C HIS A 62 -15.66 -2.64 7.04
N PRO A 63 -15.44 -1.50 7.70
CA PRO A 63 -14.12 -0.87 7.71
C PRO A 63 -13.25 -1.54 8.76
N GLN A 64 -12.47 -2.53 8.35
CA GLN A 64 -11.65 -3.33 9.27
C GLN A 64 -10.19 -3.30 8.89
N PRO A 65 -9.27 -3.11 9.87
CA PRO A 65 -7.84 -3.26 9.61
C PRO A 65 -7.52 -4.69 9.12
N GLY A 66 -6.57 -4.77 8.17
CA GLY A 66 -6.08 -6.06 7.70
C GLY A 66 -6.94 -6.73 6.63
N SER A 67 -7.90 -6.02 6.06
CA SER A 67 -8.79 -6.59 5.04
C SER A 67 -8.40 -6.21 3.60
N ALA A 68 -7.35 -5.42 3.41
CA ALA A 68 -6.94 -4.97 2.09
C ALA A 68 -5.88 -5.90 1.49
N ASP A 69 -5.88 -5.94 0.16
CA ASP A 69 -4.95 -6.71 -0.66
C ASP A 69 -4.62 -5.80 -1.85
N LEU A 70 -3.41 -5.24 -1.87
CA LEU A 70 -3.04 -4.17 -2.79
C LEU A 70 -1.77 -4.53 -3.54
N CYS A 71 -1.73 -4.17 -4.83
CA CYS A 71 -0.54 -4.30 -5.65
C CYS A 71 -0.04 -2.93 -6.07
N PHE A 72 1.23 -2.67 -5.78
CA PHE A 72 1.91 -1.43 -6.18
C PHE A 72 3.00 -1.75 -7.19
N LEU A 73 3.12 -0.89 -8.20
CA LEU A 73 4.17 -1.02 -9.20
C LEU A 73 5.40 -0.22 -8.76
N THR A 74 6.57 -0.79 -8.99
CA THR A 74 7.84 -0.10 -8.80
C THR A 74 8.57 0.03 -10.14
N SER A 75 9.25 1.16 -10.33
CA SER A 75 10.15 1.35 -11.47
C SER A 75 11.57 0.89 -11.16
N ARG A 76 11.85 0.52 -9.90
CA ARG A 76 13.15 0.02 -9.50
C ARG A 76 13.25 -1.48 -9.75
N PRO A 77 14.46 -2.02 -9.99
CA PRO A 77 14.62 -3.47 -10.11
C PRO A 77 14.13 -4.19 -8.85
N LEU A 78 13.29 -5.18 -9.03
CA LEU A 78 12.63 -5.87 -7.93
C LEU A 78 13.63 -6.55 -6.97
N ASP A 79 14.72 -7.10 -7.51
CA ASP A 79 15.74 -7.74 -6.68
C ASP A 79 16.36 -6.75 -5.69
N GLY A 80 16.55 -5.51 -6.12
CA GLY A 80 17.05 -4.43 -5.25
C GLY A 80 16.03 -4.04 -4.19
N VAL A 81 14.76 -3.98 -4.57
CA VAL A 81 13.67 -3.70 -3.63
C VAL A 81 13.59 -4.80 -2.57
N GLU A 82 13.70 -6.06 -2.98
CA GLU A 82 13.67 -7.19 -2.05
C GLU A 82 14.82 -7.11 -1.04
N ARG A 83 16.05 -6.83 -1.52
CA ARG A 83 17.21 -6.69 -0.62
C ARG A 83 17.01 -5.54 0.36
N TYR A 84 16.50 -4.41 -0.12
CA TYR A 84 16.21 -3.26 0.72
C TYR A 84 15.20 -3.59 1.83
N LEU A 85 14.10 -4.25 1.47
CA LEU A 85 13.06 -4.63 2.43
C LEU A 85 13.60 -5.58 3.49
N ARG A 86 14.38 -6.57 3.09
CA ARG A 86 15.02 -7.50 4.03
C ARG A 86 15.97 -6.77 4.97
N HIS A 87 16.70 -5.79 4.44
CA HIS A 87 17.59 -4.95 5.27
C HIS A 87 16.79 -4.12 6.29
N CYS A 88 15.57 -3.70 5.94
CA CYS A 88 14.67 -3.00 6.86
C CYS A 88 13.99 -3.95 7.85
N GLY A 89 14.27 -5.24 7.81
CA GLY A 89 13.66 -6.23 8.68
C GLY A 89 12.25 -6.65 8.22
N ILE A 90 11.89 -6.37 6.98
CA ILE A 90 10.59 -6.75 6.43
C ILE A 90 10.67 -8.16 5.86
N HIS A 91 9.78 -9.04 6.32
CA HIS A 91 9.70 -10.40 5.82
C HIS A 91 9.02 -10.43 4.44
N VAL A 92 9.69 -11.05 3.46
CA VAL A 92 9.10 -11.32 2.15
C VAL A 92 8.42 -12.68 2.23
N GLU A 93 7.11 -12.67 2.24
CA GLU A 93 6.29 -13.87 2.46
C GLU A 93 6.33 -14.82 1.26
N LEU A 94 6.34 -14.26 0.06
CA LEU A 94 6.33 -15.02 -1.19
C LEU A 94 7.00 -14.20 -2.28
N GLY A 95 7.67 -14.88 -3.17
CA GLY A 95 8.23 -14.30 -4.39
C GLY A 95 9.75 -14.24 -4.39
N PRO A 96 10.31 -13.81 -5.51
CA PRO A 96 9.64 -13.29 -6.73
C PRO A 96 8.84 -14.35 -7.49
N VAL A 97 7.64 -13.98 -7.93
CA VAL A 97 6.78 -14.85 -8.74
C VAL A 97 6.15 -14.02 -9.86
N GLU A 98 5.83 -14.69 -10.97
CA GLU A 98 5.15 -14.04 -12.09
C GLU A 98 3.65 -13.97 -11.83
N ARG A 99 3.07 -12.83 -12.16
CA ARG A 99 1.63 -12.55 -12.01
C ARG A 99 1.11 -11.82 -13.24
N SER A 100 -0.20 -11.68 -13.32
CA SER A 100 -0.86 -10.94 -14.41
C SER A 100 -1.20 -9.54 -13.94
N GLY A 101 -0.58 -8.53 -14.56
CA GLY A 101 -0.91 -7.13 -14.31
C GLY A 101 -1.93 -6.61 -15.31
N VAL A 102 -2.41 -5.40 -15.10
CA VAL A 102 -3.41 -4.79 -15.98
C VAL A 102 -2.86 -4.50 -17.38
N ARG A 103 -1.55 -4.31 -17.51
CA ARG A 103 -0.89 -4.02 -18.79
C ARG A 103 -0.05 -5.19 -19.32
N GLY A 104 -0.08 -6.33 -18.65
CA GLY A 104 0.71 -7.48 -19.02
C GLY A 104 1.36 -8.15 -17.84
N PRO A 105 2.31 -9.07 -18.06
CA PRO A 105 2.91 -9.80 -16.97
C PRO A 105 3.75 -8.89 -16.06
N ILE A 106 3.73 -9.20 -14.79
CA ILE A 106 4.52 -8.54 -13.75
C ILE A 106 5.24 -9.59 -12.92
N ARG A 107 6.29 -9.17 -12.24
CA ARG A 107 7.05 -10.01 -11.32
C ARG A 107 6.90 -9.41 -9.94
N SER A 108 6.51 -10.22 -8.97
CA SER A 108 5.98 -9.71 -7.70
C SER A 108 6.63 -10.35 -6.48
N ILE A 109 6.73 -9.57 -5.42
CA ILE A 109 6.99 -10.05 -4.06
C ILE A 109 5.84 -9.61 -3.17
N TYR A 110 5.62 -10.36 -2.09
CA TYR A 110 4.51 -10.11 -1.16
C TYR A 110 5.05 -9.88 0.24
N ILE A 111 4.55 -8.82 0.87
CA ILE A 111 4.87 -8.45 2.25
C ILE A 111 3.60 -8.12 3.01
N ARG A 112 3.70 -7.85 4.30
CA ARG A 112 2.59 -7.41 5.14
C ARG A 112 2.85 -6.02 5.68
N ASP A 113 1.80 -5.21 5.74
CA ASP A 113 1.87 -3.91 6.42
C ASP A 113 1.60 -4.09 7.93
N PRO A 114 1.61 -3.00 8.74
CA PRO A 114 1.40 -3.15 10.20
C PRO A 114 0.07 -3.79 10.62
N ASP A 115 -0.96 -3.69 9.79
CA ASP A 115 -2.26 -4.30 10.05
C ASP A 115 -2.41 -5.66 9.38
N GLU A 116 -1.33 -6.18 8.78
CA GLU A 116 -1.30 -7.44 8.04
C GLU A 116 -2.10 -7.41 6.73
N ASN A 117 -2.35 -6.21 6.19
CA ASN A 117 -2.80 -6.12 4.81
C ASN A 117 -1.76 -6.76 3.90
N LEU A 118 -2.21 -7.49 2.88
CA LEU A 118 -1.30 -8.08 1.91
C LEU A 118 -0.87 -7.04 0.91
N ILE A 119 0.44 -6.82 0.81
CA ILE A 119 1.02 -5.83 -0.09
C ILE A 119 1.88 -6.55 -1.11
N GLU A 120 1.49 -6.46 -2.36
CA GLU A 120 2.25 -6.97 -3.50
C GLU A 120 3.03 -5.81 -4.10
N ILE A 121 4.34 -6.01 -4.32
CA ILE A 121 5.20 -5.03 -4.99
C ILE A 121 5.70 -5.69 -6.27
N SER A 122 5.51 -5.00 -7.39
CA SER A 122 5.70 -5.61 -8.70
C SER A 122 6.48 -4.72 -9.65
N GLU A 123 7.30 -5.37 -10.48
CA GLU A 123 7.91 -4.72 -11.63
C GLU A 123 7.26 -5.28 -12.91
N SER A 124 7.16 -4.43 -13.93
CA SER A 124 6.66 -4.87 -15.24
C SER A 124 7.70 -5.76 -15.91
N ILE A 125 7.22 -6.80 -16.58
CA ILE A 125 8.06 -7.68 -17.40
C ILE A 125 7.91 -7.21 -18.85
N PRO A 126 9.03 -6.90 -19.55
CA PRO A 126 8.96 -6.48 -20.93
C PRO A 126 8.41 -7.55 -21.88
#